data_0883c58678461a7922687a523a9cf896
#
_entry.id   0883c58678461a7922687a523a9cf896
#
_cell.length_a   1.000
_cell.length_b   1.000
_cell.length_c   1.000
_cell.angle_alpha   90.00
_cell.angle_beta   90.00
_cell.angle_gamma   90.00
#
_symmetry.space_group_name_H-M   'P 1'
#
loop_
_entity.id
_entity.type
_entity.pdbx_description
1 polymer ?
#
loop_
_entity_poly.entity_id
_entity_poly.type
_entity_poly.pdbx_seq_one_letter_code
_entity_poly.pdbx_strand_id
1 'polypeptide(L)'
;MRAGVTMTAASEELTLHLQRVLAVPRSRVFHAHAEPDELAKWWGPKGFTSPSIEYDLRVGGRYRIAMQPPDGDLFYLSGEFREVDPPRRLAYTFRWEDPDPDDRETVVTFSLRDRGESTEVTVDQGAFATEARRALHVDGWTETLDRLEELIVSEV
;
A
#
# COMPACT_ATOMS: atom_id res chain seq x y z
N MET A 1 -6.17 -39.09 5.51
CA MET A 1 -6.06 -38.18 5.65
C MET A 1 -6.25 -37.09 5.23
N ARG A 2 -6.22 -36.72 5.11
CA ARG A 2 -6.17 -35.71 4.89
C ARG A 2 -6.58 -34.54 5.03
N ALA A 3 -7.07 -34.34 5.60
CA ALA A 3 -7.46 -33.04 6.06
C ALA A 3 -6.39 -32.02 5.93
N GLY A 4 -5.20 -32.36 5.96
CA GLY A 4 -4.09 -31.47 5.75
C GLY A 4 -4.18 -30.75 4.43
N VAL A 5 -4.78 -31.40 3.48
CA VAL A 5 -4.95 -30.81 2.15
C VAL A 5 -5.80 -29.55 2.21
N THR A 6 -6.84 -29.57 3.02
CA THR A 6 -7.73 -28.44 3.14
C THR A 6 -7.01 -27.20 3.71
N MET A 7 -6.18 -27.42 4.71
CA MET A 7 -5.43 -26.31 5.28
C MET A 7 -4.46 -25.74 4.30
N THR A 8 -3.94 -26.56 3.40
CA THR A 8 -3.05 -26.12 2.37
C THR A 8 -3.70 -25.05 1.50
N ALA A 9 -5.00 -25.20 1.23
CA ALA A 9 -5.71 -24.22 0.40
C ALA A 9 -5.60 -22.81 0.97
N ALA A 10 -5.80 -22.65 2.26
CA ALA A 10 -5.67 -21.34 2.89
C ALA A 10 -4.23 -20.85 2.87
N SER A 11 -3.28 -21.76 3.10
CA SER A 11 -1.86 -21.38 3.11
C SER A 11 -1.31 -21.12 1.73
N GLU A 12 -2.06 -21.50 0.69
CA GLU A 12 -1.63 -21.24 -0.68
C GLU A 12 -1.84 -19.81 -1.11
N GLU A 13 -2.63 -19.04 -0.38
CA GLU A 13 -2.80 -17.66 -0.72
C GLU A 13 -1.52 -16.88 -0.44
N LEU A 14 -1.04 -16.19 -1.46
CA LEU A 14 0.19 -15.42 -1.37
C LEU A 14 -0.14 -14.00 -0.97
N THR A 15 -0.01 -13.72 0.32
CA THR A 15 -0.30 -12.39 0.86
C THR A 15 0.93 -11.84 1.56
N LEU A 16 0.99 -10.51 1.70
CA LEU A 16 1.97 -9.89 2.57
C LEU A 16 1.27 -9.22 3.74
N HIS A 17 1.97 -9.11 4.84
CA HIS A 17 1.49 -8.48 6.05
C HIS A 17 2.69 -7.79 6.71
N LEU A 18 2.68 -6.47 6.72
CA LEU A 18 3.77 -5.69 7.27
C LEU A 18 3.23 -4.76 8.36
N GLN A 19 4.03 -4.56 9.40
CA GLN A 19 3.67 -3.66 10.49
C GLN A 19 4.80 -2.70 10.78
N ARG A 20 4.43 -1.48 11.17
CA ARG A 20 5.41 -0.47 11.57
C ARG A 20 4.76 0.45 12.58
N VAL A 21 5.50 0.84 13.63
CA VAL A 21 5.02 1.83 14.59
C VAL A 21 5.64 3.18 14.24
N LEU A 22 4.78 4.17 14.06
CA LEU A 22 5.20 5.53 13.74
C LEU A 22 4.88 6.45 14.93
N ALA A 23 5.79 7.36 15.26
CA ALA A 23 5.71 8.19 16.46
C ALA A 23 4.85 9.44 16.25
N VAL A 24 3.65 9.27 15.67
CA VAL A 24 2.68 10.34 15.46
C VAL A 24 1.27 9.77 15.61
N PRO A 25 0.26 10.63 15.86
CA PRO A 25 -1.13 10.17 15.93
C PRO A 25 -1.62 9.61 14.58
N ARG A 26 -2.58 8.71 14.65
CA ARG A 26 -3.07 8.07 13.41
C ARG A 26 -3.75 9.04 12.45
N SER A 27 -4.31 10.14 12.94
CA SER A 27 -4.88 11.15 12.06
C SER A 27 -3.82 11.75 11.14
N ARG A 28 -2.60 11.91 11.64
CA ARG A 28 -1.49 12.40 10.80
C ARG A 28 -1.11 11.37 9.73
N VAL A 29 -1.06 10.10 10.10
CA VAL A 29 -0.73 9.04 9.15
C VAL A 29 -1.83 8.89 8.11
N PHE A 30 -3.09 8.92 8.53
CA PHE A 30 -4.22 8.84 7.60
C PHE A 30 -4.18 10.00 6.61
N HIS A 31 -3.94 11.21 7.09
CA HIS A 31 -3.83 12.40 6.24
C HIS A 31 -2.74 12.23 5.18
N ALA A 32 -1.60 11.65 5.55
CA ALA A 32 -0.49 11.42 4.63
C ALA A 32 -0.89 10.52 3.47
N HIS A 33 -1.81 9.58 3.69
CA HIS A 33 -2.28 8.67 2.65
C HIS A 33 -3.51 9.22 1.90
N ALA A 34 -4.32 10.02 2.57
CA ALA A 34 -5.58 10.49 2.02
C ALA A 34 -5.44 11.69 1.09
N GLU A 35 -4.40 12.51 1.29
CA GLU A 35 -4.20 13.73 0.52
C GLU A 35 -3.18 13.51 -0.58
N PRO A 36 -3.54 13.72 -1.86
CA PRO A 36 -2.61 13.48 -2.98
C PRO A 36 -1.26 14.18 -2.85
N ASP A 37 -1.26 15.44 -2.41
CA ASP A 37 -0.01 16.19 -2.26
C ASP A 37 0.91 15.59 -1.20
N GLU A 38 0.31 15.03 -0.14
CA GLU A 38 1.07 14.35 0.89
C GLU A 38 1.55 12.99 0.41
N LEU A 39 0.66 12.24 -0.24
CA LEU A 39 0.98 10.91 -0.76
C LEU A 39 2.16 10.96 -1.71
N ALA A 40 2.23 11.98 -2.55
CA ALA A 40 3.31 12.13 -3.52
C ALA A 40 4.69 12.22 -2.88
N LYS A 41 4.75 12.55 -1.59
CA LYS A 41 6.03 12.74 -0.89
C LYS A 41 6.65 11.42 -0.45
N TRP A 42 5.88 10.35 -0.34
CA TRP A 42 6.39 9.08 0.21
C TRP A 42 6.00 7.85 -0.59
N TRP A 43 5.10 7.96 -1.57
CA TRP A 43 4.60 6.80 -2.32
C TRP A 43 5.68 6.21 -3.22
N GLY A 44 5.79 4.88 -3.19
CA GLY A 44 6.70 4.13 -4.04
C GLY A 44 8.05 3.86 -3.40
N PRO A 45 8.82 2.94 -4.00
CA PRO A 45 10.17 2.62 -3.53
C PRO A 45 11.09 3.83 -3.55
N LYS A 46 12.23 3.72 -2.87
CA LYS A 46 13.22 4.80 -2.82
C LYS A 46 13.62 5.23 -4.23
N GLY A 47 13.70 6.55 -4.43
CA GLY A 47 14.07 7.13 -5.70
C GLY A 47 12.90 7.37 -6.64
N PHE A 48 11.74 6.79 -6.35
CA PHE A 48 10.55 7.04 -7.19
C PHE A 48 9.93 8.40 -6.88
N THR A 49 9.31 8.99 -7.89
CA THR A 49 8.45 10.16 -7.72
C THR A 49 7.08 9.85 -8.28
N SER A 50 6.09 10.66 -7.90
CA SER A 50 4.70 10.49 -8.35
C SER A 50 4.25 11.82 -8.95
N PRO A 51 4.53 12.04 -10.25
CA PRO A 51 4.23 13.35 -10.88
C PRO A 51 2.76 13.67 -10.99
N SER A 52 1.87 12.68 -10.94
CA SER A 52 0.44 12.96 -10.88
C SER A 52 -0.28 11.90 -10.05
N ILE A 53 -1.26 12.34 -9.26
CA ILE A 53 -2.10 11.47 -8.46
C ILE A 53 -3.53 11.98 -8.60
N GLU A 54 -4.41 11.11 -9.09
CA GLU A 54 -5.83 11.39 -9.19
C GLU A 54 -6.54 10.56 -8.13
N TYR A 55 -7.30 11.21 -7.27
CA TYR A 55 -7.95 10.58 -6.12
C TYR A 55 -9.41 10.99 -6.03
N ASP A 56 -10.30 10.02 -6.01
CA ASP A 56 -11.70 10.23 -5.65
C ASP A 56 -11.93 9.42 -4.36
N LEU A 57 -11.62 10.03 -3.22
CA LEU A 57 -11.53 9.33 -1.93
C LEU A 57 -12.91 9.08 -1.33
N ARG A 58 -13.58 8.06 -1.84
CA ARG A 58 -14.85 7.56 -1.33
C ARG A 58 -15.00 6.11 -1.79
N VAL A 59 -15.83 5.36 -1.10
CA VAL A 59 -16.11 3.97 -1.51
C VAL A 59 -16.66 4.00 -2.93
N GLY A 60 -16.06 3.19 -3.81
CA GLY A 60 -16.41 3.17 -5.23
C GLY A 60 -15.69 4.21 -6.06
N GLY A 61 -15.00 5.16 -5.42
CA GLY A 61 -14.20 6.16 -6.13
C GLY A 61 -12.93 5.51 -6.66
N ARG A 62 -12.34 6.12 -7.69
CA ARG A 62 -11.16 5.57 -8.35
C ARG A 62 -9.94 6.41 -8.04
N TYR A 63 -8.76 5.78 -8.19
CA TYR A 63 -7.50 6.50 -8.08
C TYR A 63 -6.57 6.08 -9.21
N ARG A 64 -5.65 6.95 -9.55
CA ARG A 64 -4.60 6.68 -10.52
C ARG A 64 -3.34 7.41 -10.11
N ILE A 65 -2.24 6.68 -10.00
CA ILE A 65 -0.95 7.23 -9.55
C ILE A 65 0.09 7.00 -10.64
N ALA A 66 0.69 8.10 -11.11
CA ALA A 66 1.83 8.02 -12.01
C ALA A 66 3.06 7.69 -11.18
N MET A 67 3.83 6.70 -11.59
CA MET A 67 5.04 6.29 -10.90
C MET A 67 6.24 6.45 -11.82
N GLN A 68 7.19 7.27 -11.40
CA GLN A 68 8.38 7.57 -12.17
C GLN A 68 9.60 6.99 -11.45
N PRO A 69 10.18 5.90 -11.96
CA PRO A 69 11.41 5.38 -11.38
C PRO A 69 12.58 6.33 -11.67
N PRO A 70 13.69 6.24 -10.92
CA PRO A 70 14.86 7.06 -11.20
C PRO A 70 15.45 6.76 -12.56
N ASP A 71 15.37 5.50 -12.99
CA ASP A 71 15.82 5.07 -14.32
C ASP A 71 14.70 4.22 -14.92
N GLY A 72 14.11 4.72 -15.98
CA GLY A 72 13.07 3.95 -16.68
C GLY A 72 11.85 4.80 -16.99
N ASP A 73 10.90 4.16 -17.65
CA ASP A 73 9.71 4.83 -18.15
C ASP A 73 8.66 5.00 -17.06
N LEU A 74 7.89 6.06 -17.18
CA LEU A 74 6.73 6.30 -16.35
C LEU A 74 5.73 5.16 -16.52
N PHE A 75 5.15 4.71 -15.41
CA PHE A 75 4.05 3.72 -15.47
C PHE A 75 2.99 4.10 -14.44
N TYR A 76 1.84 3.43 -14.51
CA TYR A 76 0.67 3.85 -13.72
C TYR A 76 0.12 2.70 -12.90
N LEU A 77 -0.29 3.06 -11.69
CA LEU A 77 -1.05 2.21 -10.78
C LEU A 77 -2.46 2.77 -10.71
N SER A 78 -3.46 1.91 -10.77
CA SER A 78 -4.85 2.36 -10.61
C SER A 78 -5.65 1.37 -9.78
N GLY A 79 -6.80 1.84 -9.31
CA GLY A 79 -7.69 1.01 -8.53
C GLY A 79 -8.94 1.75 -8.10
N GLU A 80 -9.67 1.09 -7.21
CA GLU A 80 -10.94 1.58 -6.69
C GLU A 80 -10.92 1.44 -5.16
N PHE A 81 -11.41 2.46 -4.47
CA PHE A 81 -11.51 2.41 -3.01
C PHE A 81 -12.66 1.49 -2.60
N ARG A 82 -12.35 0.55 -1.72
CA ARG A 82 -13.31 -0.42 -1.18
C ARG A 82 -13.76 -0.05 0.23
N GLU A 83 -12.89 0.61 0.98
CA GLU A 83 -13.21 1.07 2.33
C GLU A 83 -12.50 2.38 2.58
N VAL A 84 -13.24 3.37 3.12
CA VAL A 84 -12.68 4.67 3.51
C VAL A 84 -13.24 4.96 4.89
N ASP A 85 -12.44 4.70 5.94
CA ASP A 85 -12.86 4.82 7.32
C ASP A 85 -11.84 5.65 8.11
N PRO A 86 -11.88 6.99 7.98
CA PRO A 86 -10.92 7.84 8.68
C PRO A 86 -11.12 7.80 10.18
N PRO A 87 -10.09 7.81 10.99
CA PRO A 87 -8.67 7.73 10.63
C PRO A 87 -8.12 6.32 10.77
N ARG A 88 -8.97 5.28 10.61
CA ARG A 88 -8.65 3.90 10.95
C ARG A 88 -8.18 3.05 9.79
N ARG A 89 -8.76 3.24 8.60
CA ARG A 89 -8.53 2.26 7.54
C ARG A 89 -8.83 2.80 6.16
N LEU A 90 -7.99 2.39 5.22
CA LEU A 90 -8.24 2.51 3.79
C LEU A 90 -8.06 1.13 3.17
N ALA A 91 -8.97 0.73 2.28
CA ALA A 91 -8.79 -0.47 1.49
C ALA A 91 -9.07 -0.13 0.03
N TYR A 92 -8.24 -0.64 -0.85
CA TYR A 92 -8.36 -0.31 -2.27
C TYR A 92 -7.81 -1.44 -3.13
N THR A 93 -8.35 -1.56 -4.34
CA THR A 93 -7.78 -2.48 -5.32
C THR A 93 -6.50 -1.89 -5.86
N PHE A 94 -5.62 -2.75 -6.33
CA PHE A 94 -4.27 -2.36 -6.74
C PHE A 94 -3.97 -3.10 -8.04
N ARG A 95 -3.83 -2.36 -9.12
CA ARG A 95 -3.65 -2.94 -10.45
C ARG A 95 -2.67 -2.10 -11.26
N TRP A 96 -1.60 -2.73 -11.72
CA TRP A 96 -0.70 -2.09 -12.67
C TRP A 96 -1.42 -1.98 -14.01
N GLU A 97 -1.33 -0.82 -14.68
CA GLU A 97 -2.02 -0.61 -15.95
C GLU A 97 -1.33 -1.32 -17.10
N ASP A 98 -0.04 -1.58 -16.96
CA ASP A 98 0.73 -2.34 -17.96
C ASP A 98 1.37 -3.54 -17.24
N PRO A 99 0.58 -4.57 -16.94
CA PRO A 99 1.02 -5.65 -16.06
C PRO A 99 1.99 -6.62 -16.73
N ASP A 100 2.87 -7.17 -15.92
CA ASP A 100 3.67 -8.33 -16.32
C ASP A 100 2.78 -9.58 -16.28
N PRO A 101 3.21 -10.67 -16.96
CA PRO A 101 2.39 -11.88 -17.02
C PRO A 101 1.99 -12.48 -15.67
N ASP A 102 2.79 -12.28 -14.62
CA ASP A 102 2.47 -12.78 -13.28
C ASP A 102 1.86 -11.72 -12.36
N ASP A 103 1.48 -10.56 -12.89
CA ASP A 103 0.71 -9.57 -12.15
C ASP A 103 -0.77 -9.90 -12.18
N ARG A 104 -1.46 -9.51 -11.14
CA ARG A 104 -2.92 -9.50 -11.13
C ARG A 104 -3.41 -8.46 -10.16
N GLU A 105 -4.68 -8.12 -10.26
CA GLU A 105 -5.30 -7.19 -9.31
C GLU A 105 -5.26 -7.81 -7.90
N THR A 106 -4.86 -7.01 -6.95
CA THR A 106 -4.87 -7.39 -5.54
C THR A 106 -5.65 -6.35 -4.76
N VAL A 107 -5.84 -6.58 -3.46
CA VAL A 107 -6.45 -5.59 -2.57
C VAL A 107 -5.43 -5.25 -1.49
N VAL A 108 -5.25 -3.95 -1.28
CA VAL A 108 -4.42 -3.43 -0.19
C VAL A 108 -5.34 -2.95 0.91
N THR A 109 -5.04 -3.33 2.15
CA THR A 109 -5.70 -2.78 3.33
C THR A 109 -4.64 -2.11 4.19
N PHE A 110 -4.84 -0.82 4.44
CA PHE A 110 -3.93 0.01 5.20
C PHE A 110 -4.65 0.36 6.50
N SER A 111 -4.24 -0.28 7.60
CA SER A 111 -4.91 -0.15 8.89
C SER A 111 -4.06 0.63 9.87
N LEU A 112 -4.70 1.52 10.62
CA LEU A 112 -4.03 2.40 11.55
C LEU A 112 -4.61 2.20 12.95
N ARG A 113 -3.81 1.61 13.84
CA ARG A 113 -4.24 1.35 15.19
C ARG A 113 -3.67 2.42 16.12
N ASP A 114 -4.55 3.04 16.88
CA ASP A 114 -4.18 4.07 17.83
C ASP A 114 -3.40 3.45 19.00
N ARG A 115 -2.23 4.00 19.27
CA ARG A 115 -1.39 3.62 20.42
C ARG A 115 -1.01 4.84 21.25
N GLY A 116 -1.96 5.78 21.37
CA GLY A 116 -1.74 7.04 22.09
C GLY A 116 -1.04 8.04 21.20
N GLU A 117 0.21 8.34 21.50
CA GLU A 117 0.98 9.31 20.68
C GLU A 117 1.62 8.68 19.47
N SER A 118 1.49 7.37 19.31
CA SER A 118 2.01 6.66 18.17
C SER A 118 0.92 5.86 17.48
N THR A 119 1.25 5.34 16.30
CA THR A 119 0.31 4.59 15.45
C THR A 119 0.97 3.32 14.99
N GLU A 120 0.26 2.20 15.11
CA GLU A 120 0.68 0.96 14.49
C GLU A 120 0.07 0.90 13.09
N VAL A 121 0.92 0.95 12.09
CA VAL A 121 0.51 0.86 10.69
C VAL A 121 0.63 -0.60 10.26
N THR A 122 -0.44 -1.13 9.67
CA THR A 122 -0.43 -2.47 9.10
C THR A 122 -0.79 -2.38 7.63
N VAL A 123 0.01 -3.02 6.78
CA VAL A 123 -0.28 -3.14 5.35
C VAL A 123 -0.49 -4.61 5.04
N ASP A 124 -1.67 -4.91 4.51
CA ASP A 124 -2.00 -6.24 4.01
C ASP A 124 -2.28 -6.14 2.53
N GLN A 125 -1.72 -7.04 1.75
CA GLN A 125 -1.98 -7.07 0.30
C GLN A 125 -2.01 -8.50 -0.19
N GLY A 126 -2.92 -8.79 -1.09
CA GLY A 126 -3.03 -10.11 -1.70
C GLY A 126 -4.32 -10.27 -2.51
N ALA A 127 -4.48 -11.41 -3.09
CA ALA A 127 -3.47 -12.47 -3.19
C ALA A 127 -2.65 -12.27 -4.45
N PHE A 128 -1.33 -12.47 -4.34
CA PHE A 128 -0.42 -12.36 -5.47
C PHE A 128 -0.46 -13.64 -6.31
N ALA A 129 -0.11 -13.53 -7.58
CA ALA A 129 -0.10 -14.68 -8.47
C ALA A 129 1.10 -15.60 -8.21
N THR A 130 2.25 -15.01 -7.81
CA THR A 130 3.48 -15.78 -7.60
C THR A 130 4.20 -15.29 -6.34
N GLU A 131 5.04 -16.16 -5.78
CA GLU A 131 5.89 -15.79 -4.66
C GLU A 131 6.87 -14.68 -5.05
N ALA A 132 7.36 -14.71 -6.28
CA ALA A 132 8.27 -13.66 -6.76
C ALA A 132 7.60 -12.30 -6.72
N ARG A 133 6.32 -12.21 -7.12
CA ARG A 133 5.58 -10.96 -7.05
C ARG A 133 5.34 -10.53 -5.61
N ARG A 134 4.98 -11.47 -4.75
CA ARG A 134 4.81 -11.15 -3.33
C ARG A 134 6.08 -10.55 -2.74
N ALA A 135 7.22 -11.16 -3.01
CA ALA A 135 8.51 -10.70 -2.49
C ALA A 135 8.86 -9.29 -3.00
N LEU A 136 8.60 -9.01 -4.27
CA LEU A 136 8.82 -7.67 -4.83
C LEU A 136 7.99 -6.61 -4.12
N HIS A 137 6.73 -6.93 -3.80
CA HIS A 137 5.86 -6.00 -3.10
C HIS A 137 6.25 -5.84 -1.63
N VAL A 138 6.76 -6.88 -0.99
CA VAL A 138 7.32 -6.76 0.37
C VAL A 138 8.45 -5.74 0.38
N ASP A 139 9.38 -5.85 -0.56
CA ASP A 139 10.51 -4.91 -0.66
C ASP A 139 10.02 -3.50 -0.96
N GLY A 140 9.09 -3.37 -1.90
CA GLY A 140 8.53 -2.08 -2.28
C GLY A 140 7.82 -1.40 -1.12
N TRP A 141 6.99 -2.12 -0.39
CA TRP A 141 6.28 -1.57 0.77
C TRP A 141 7.24 -1.21 1.90
N THR A 142 8.27 -2.02 2.12
CA THR A 142 9.26 -1.73 3.15
C THR A 142 9.91 -0.38 2.88
N GLU A 143 10.33 -0.13 1.64
CA GLU A 143 10.94 1.16 1.27
C GLU A 143 9.93 2.30 1.32
N THR A 144 8.70 2.03 0.92
CA THR A 144 7.63 3.03 0.95
C THR A 144 7.34 3.46 2.39
N LEU A 145 7.26 2.49 3.31
CA LEU A 145 7.04 2.79 4.73
C LEU A 145 8.23 3.51 5.35
N ASP A 146 9.46 3.20 4.90
CA ASP A 146 10.64 3.96 5.32
C ASP A 146 10.50 5.42 4.93
N ARG A 147 10.04 5.69 3.72
CA ARG A 147 9.84 7.06 3.23
C ARG A 147 8.76 7.79 4.03
N LEU A 148 7.67 7.09 4.36
CA LEU A 148 6.61 7.66 5.19
C LEU A 148 7.16 8.04 6.57
N GLU A 149 7.94 7.16 7.15
CA GLU A 149 8.54 7.43 8.46
C GLU A 149 9.49 8.63 8.39
N GLU A 150 10.31 8.71 7.36
CA GLU A 150 11.22 9.84 7.16
C GLU A 150 10.45 11.16 7.03
N LEU A 151 9.35 11.16 6.29
CA LEU A 151 8.51 12.34 6.14
C LEU A 151 7.98 12.82 7.48
N ILE A 152 7.45 11.89 8.27
CA ILE A 152 6.86 12.19 9.56
C ILE A 152 7.92 12.69 10.55
N VAL A 153 9.07 12.04 10.59
CA VAL A 153 10.16 12.41 11.50
C VAL A 153 10.69 13.81 11.17
N SER A 154 10.78 14.15 9.89
CA SER A 154 11.31 15.45 9.48
C SER A 154 10.42 16.62 9.89
N GLU A 155 9.18 16.35 10.29
CA GLU A 155 8.24 17.39 10.72
C GLU A 155 8.30 17.70 12.21
N VAL A 156 9.04 16.92 12.96
CA VAL A 156 9.07 17.03 14.43
C VAL A 156 10.14 17.99 14.91
#